data_ac8d6aef05ef6a26167328d8566812a0
#
_entry.id   ac8d6aef05ef6a26167328d8566812a0
#
_cell.length_a   1.000
_cell.length_b   1.000
_cell.length_c   1.000
_cell.angle_alpha   90.00
_cell.angle_beta   90.00
_cell.angle_gamma   90.00
#
_symmetry.space_group_name_H-M   'P 1'
#
loop_
_entity.id
_entity.type
_entity.pdbx_description
1 polymer ?
#
loop_
_entity_poly.entity_id
_entity_poly.type
_entity_poly.pdbx_seq_one_letter_code
_entity_poly.pdbx_strand_id
1 'polypeptide(L)'
;MKTQSYIRRLGFLAAMFLSVVSASADPIELPEKPITPEITGLISLAIFLEVVCILLVLRRSQKPRFFILWLIGIHLFTYPAFLGFLWLEQNMRPASAAGIGEGLVVLVEGTLIYLICRFIPAAKPDLTTPSMIKCLLASLIGNIISAAAFPVLIAIHDRFASN
;
A
#
# COMPACT_ATOMS: atom_id res chain seq x y z
N MET A 1 11.46 -25.76 -12.78
CA MET A 1 12.48 -24.89 -12.18
C MET A 1 12.07 -23.41 -11.96
N LYS A 2 11.15 -22.81 -12.72
CA LYS A 2 10.75 -21.40 -12.52
C LYS A 2 9.95 -21.14 -11.22
N THR A 3 9.13 -22.11 -10.78
CA THR A 3 8.25 -21.96 -9.61
C THR A 3 9.01 -21.82 -8.28
N GLN A 4 10.12 -22.54 -8.10
CA GLN A 4 10.95 -22.46 -6.88
C GLN A 4 11.63 -21.09 -6.70
N SER A 5 12.00 -20.43 -7.80
CA SER A 5 12.56 -19.07 -7.77
C SER A 5 11.52 -18.04 -7.31
N TYR A 6 10.24 -18.21 -7.67
CA TYR A 6 9.17 -17.33 -7.23
C TYR A 6 8.86 -17.49 -5.74
N ILE A 7 8.81 -18.73 -5.23
CA ILE A 7 8.56 -19.00 -3.81
C ILE A 7 9.67 -18.41 -2.93
N ARG A 8 10.94 -18.53 -3.34
CA ARG A 8 12.07 -17.93 -2.60
C ARG A 8 12.01 -16.41 -2.59
N ARG A 9 11.61 -15.77 -3.70
CA ARG A 9 11.45 -14.31 -3.78
C ARG A 9 10.26 -13.82 -2.96
N LEU A 10 9.16 -14.56 -2.93
CA LEU A 10 8.01 -14.26 -2.07
C LEU A 10 8.38 -14.39 -0.59
N GLY A 11 9.09 -15.44 -0.20
CA GLY A 11 9.58 -15.63 1.16
C GLY A 11 10.53 -14.52 1.62
N PHE A 12 11.43 -14.06 0.73
CA PHE A 12 12.33 -12.94 1.02
C PHE A 12 11.57 -11.62 1.19
N LEU A 13 10.58 -11.34 0.32
CA LEU A 13 9.73 -10.14 0.42
C LEU A 13 8.85 -10.18 1.67
N ALA A 14 8.28 -11.34 2.02
CA ALA A 14 7.53 -11.51 3.25
C ALA A 14 8.41 -11.34 4.51
N ALA A 15 9.64 -11.84 4.49
CA ALA A 15 10.61 -11.63 5.58
C ALA A 15 11.03 -10.17 5.70
N MET A 16 11.26 -9.46 4.59
CA MET A 16 11.51 -8.02 4.59
C MET A 16 10.30 -7.24 5.13
N PHE A 17 9.09 -7.59 4.72
CA PHE A 17 7.87 -6.96 5.22
C PHE A 17 7.74 -7.16 6.74
N LEU A 18 7.91 -8.38 7.23
CA LEU A 18 7.89 -8.69 8.66
C LEU A 18 8.98 -7.94 9.43
N SER A 19 10.17 -7.75 8.86
CA SER A 19 11.26 -6.99 9.51
C SER A 19 10.99 -5.48 9.54
N VAL A 20 10.37 -4.90 8.50
CA VAL A 20 9.96 -3.50 8.48
C VAL A 20 8.84 -3.26 9.49
N VAL A 21 7.83 -4.13 9.53
CA VAL A 21 6.75 -4.08 10.53
C VAL A 21 7.29 -4.24 11.95
N SER A 22 8.29 -5.10 12.17
CA SER A 22 8.93 -5.27 13.48
C SER A 22 9.80 -4.08 13.89
N ALA A 23 10.44 -3.40 12.95
CA ALA A 23 11.23 -2.20 13.21
C ALA A 23 10.38 -0.96 13.48
N SER A 24 9.13 -0.93 13.00
CA SER A 24 8.16 0.13 13.27
C SER A 24 7.39 -0.09 14.58
N ALA A 25 7.86 -1.01 15.45
CA ALA A 25 7.17 -1.46 16.66
C ALA A 25 7.25 -0.49 17.84
N ASP A 26 7.65 0.76 17.66
CA ASP A 26 7.30 1.81 18.60
C ASP A 26 5.77 1.97 18.58
N PRO A 27 5.11 2.08 19.75
CA PRO A 27 3.68 2.25 19.79
C PRO A 27 3.33 3.47 18.94
N ILE A 28 2.63 3.22 17.82
CA ILE A 28 2.00 4.30 17.06
C ILE A 28 0.93 4.82 18.03
N GLU A 29 1.28 5.79 18.85
CA GLU A 29 0.30 6.60 19.54
C GLU A 29 -0.55 7.20 18.42
N LEU A 30 -1.76 6.68 18.28
CA LEU A 30 -2.75 7.31 17.39
C LEU A 30 -2.78 8.77 17.81
N PRO A 31 -2.54 9.71 16.90
CA PRO A 31 -2.42 11.10 17.27
C PRO A 31 -3.69 11.53 17.98
N GLU A 32 -3.62 11.83 19.28
CA GLU A 32 -4.70 12.48 20.02
C GLU A 32 -5.05 13.84 19.40
N LYS A 33 -4.20 14.32 18.50
CA LYS A 33 -4.38 15.57 17.78
C LYS A 33 -5.27 15.37 16.55
N PRO A 34 -6.18 16.30 16.29
CA PRO A 34 -7.00 16.28 15.07
C PRO A 34 -6.07 16.23 13.84
N ILE A 35 -6.51 15.50 12.80
CA ILE A 35 -5.79 15.40 11.53
C ILE A 35 -5.63 16.82 10.97
N THR A 36 -4.42 17.33 10.98
CA THR A 36 -4.12 18.67 10.47
C THR A 36 -4.02 18.63 8.93
N PRO A 37 -4.20 19.78 8.24
CA PRO A 37 -4.01 19.86 6.79
C PRO A 37 -2.63 19.35 6.34
N GLU A 38 -1.59 19.57 7.16
CA GLU A 38 -0.23 19.13 6.88
C GLU A 38 -0.14 17.60 6.87
N ILE A 39 -0.71 16.93 7.88
CA ILE A 39 -0.77 15.47 7.94
C ILE A 39 -1.53 14.90 6.74
N THR A 40 -2.64 15.55 6.36
CA THR A 40 -3.40 15.17 5.15
C THR A 40 -2.53 15.27 3.89
N GLY A 41 -1.69 16.29 3.79
CA GLY A 41 -0.73 16.45 2.70
C GLY A 41 0.30 15.32 2.64
N LEU A 42 0.85 14.92 3.80
CA LEU A 42 1.82 13.81 3.90
C LEU A 42 1.20 12.47 3.52
N ILE A 43 -0.03 12.22 3.98
CA ILE A 43 -0.81 11.03 3.60
C ILE A 43 -1.04 10.99 2.09
N SER A 44 -1.45 12.12 1.50
CA SER A 44 -1.68 12.23 0.05
C SER A 44 -0.42 11.93 -0.75
N LEU A 45 0.74 12.38 -0.26
CA LEU A 45 2.03 12.10 -0.89
C LEU A 45 2.41 10.61 -0.76
N ALA A 46 2.17 9.98 0.38
CA ALA A 46 2.39 8.56 0.56
C ALA A 46 1.53 7.73 -0.41
N ILE A 47 0.24 8.04 -0.52
CA ILE A 47 -0.69 7.41 -1.50
C ILE A 47 -0.20 7.64 -2.94
N PHE A 48 0.28 8.84 -3.26
CA PHE A 48 0.83 9.12 -4.59
C PHE A 48 2.03 8.23 -4.91
N LEU A 49 2.97 8.06 -3.97
CA LEU A 49 4.12 7.17 -4.13
C LEU A 49 3.69 5.72 -4.35
N GLU A 50 2.70 5.26 -3.61
CA GLU A 50 2.13 3.93 -3.76
C GLU A 50 1.53 3.71 -5.14
N VAL A 51 0.69 4.64 -5.61
CA VAL A 51 0.12 4.60 -6.97
C VAL A 51 1.20 4.55 -8.04
N VAL A 52 2.26 5.35 -7.91
CA VAL A 52 3.41 5.34 -8.84
C VAL A 52 4.09 3.98 -8.84
N CYS A 53 4.32 3.38 -7.67
CA CYS A 53 4.93 2.05 -7.56
C CYS A 53 4.07 0.96 -8.23
N ILE A 54 2.77 0.96 -7.99
CA ILE A 54 1.82 0.03 -8.64
C ILE A 54 1.89 0.18 -10.16
N LEU A 55 1.88 1.42 -10.67
CA LEU A 55 1.99 1.70 -12.10
C LEU A 55 3.30 1.20 -12.70
N LEU A 56 4.42 1.35 -11.99
CA LEU A 56 5.73 0.86 -12.43
C LEU A 56 5.79 -0.66 -12.48
N VAL A 57 5.27 -1.35 -11.46
CA VAL A 57 5.23 -2.82 -11.41
C VAL A 57 4.34 -3.37 -12.54
N LEU A 58 3.21 -2.71 -12.79
CA LEU A 58 2.25 -3.12 -13.81
C LEU A 58 2.50 -2.47 -15.18
N ARG A 59 3.62 -1.77 -15.39
CA ARG A 59 3.89 -0.99 -16.62
C ARG A 59 3.72 -1.78 -17.92
N ARG A 60 4.06 -3.07 -17.93
CA ARG A 60 3.99 -3.97 -19.08
C ARG A 60 2.73 -4.85 -19.10
N SER A 61 1.75 -4.56 -18.25
CA SER A 61 0.50 -5.31 -18.19
C SER A 61 -0.64 -4.50 -18.80
N GLN A 62 -1.66 -5.21 -19.25
CA GLN A 62 -2.92 -4.63 -19.68
C GLN A 62 -3.57 -3.85 -18.53
N LYS A 63 -4.02 -2.64 -18.82
CA LYS A 63 -4.69 -1.76 -17.84
C LYS A 63 -5.96 -1.20 -18.46
N PRO A 64 -7.02 -1.00 -17.67
CA PRO A 64 -8.23 -0.33 -18.15
C PRO A 64 -7.96 1.15 -18.46
N ARG A 65 -8.91 1.77 -19.16
CA ARG A 65 -8.91 3.22 -19.31
C ARG A 65 -9.02 3.88 -17.91
N PHE A 66 -8.34 5.00 -17.74
CA PHE A 66 -8.34 5.75 -16.48
C PHE A 66 -7.87 4.95 -15.27
N PHE A 67 -6.92 4.00 -15.47
CA PHE A 67 -6.43 3.13 -14.42
C PHE A 67 -5.96 3.89 -13.17
N ILE A 68 -5.37 5.07 -13.34
CA ILE A 68 -4.96 5.94 -12.22
C ILE A 68 -6.16 6.34 -11.36
N LEU A 69 -7.30 6.71 -11.97
CA LEU A 69 -8.51 7.07 -11.22
C LEU A 69 -9.06 5.87 -10.45
N TRP A 70 -8.97 4.67 -11.01
CA TRP A 70 -9.33 3.43 -10.29
C TRP A 70 -8.42 3.18 -9.10
N LEU A 71 -7.11 3.38 -9.23
CA LEU A 71 -6.17 3.25 -8.11
C LEU A 71 -6.47 4.27 -7.01
N ILE A 72 -6.68 5.54 -7.37
CA ILE A 72 -7.07 6.58 -6.41
C ILE A 72 -8.37 6.18 -5.68
N GLY A 73 -9.38 5.69 -6.42
CA GLY A 73 -10.64 5.21 -5.84
C GLY A 73 -10.45 4.05 -4.86
N ILE A 74 -9.56 3.09 -5.17
CA ILE A 74 -9.19 2.00 -4.26
C ILE A 74 -8.62 2.57 -2.96
N HIS A 75 -7.64 3.46 -3.03
CA HIS A 75 -7.00 4.04 -1.84
C HIS A 75 -7.95 4.92 -1.02
N LEU A 76 -8.86 5.66 -1.67
CA LEU A 76 -9.90 6.43 -0.98
C LEU A 76 -10.88 5.52 -0.21
N PHE A 77 -11.00 4.26 -0.58
CA PHE A 77 -11.81 3.28 0.13
C PHE A 77 -10.99 2.51 1.19
N THR A 78 -9.82 2.02 0.83
CA THR A 78 -8.99 1.16 1.72
C THR A 78 -8.39 1.93 2.88
N TYR A 79 -7.98 3.18 2.69
CA TYR A 79 -7.38 3.98 3.74
C TYR A 79 -8.31 4.27 4.93
N PRO A 80 -9.55 4.76 4.73
CA PRO A 80 -10.51 4.90 5.84
C PRO A 80 -10.88 3.57 6.49
N ALA A 81 -10.97 2.49 5.70
CA ALA A 81 -11.23 1.15 6.23
C ALA A 81 -10.09 0.66 7.13
N PHE A 82 -8.83 0.93 6.76
CA PHE A 82 -7.66 0.64 7.58
C PHE A 82 -7.67 1.42 8.91
N LEU A 83 -7.95 2.73 8.86
CA LEU A 83 -8.07 3.53 10.08
C LEU A 83 -9.21 3.05 10.98
N GLY A 84 -10.35 2.68 10.39
CA GLY A 84 -11.48 2.10 11.11
C GLY A 84 -11.12 0.77 11.76
N PHE A 85 -10.35 -0.07 11.08
CA PHE A 85 -9.83 -1.32 11.64
C PHE A 85 -8.90 -1.07 12.83
N LEU A 86 -7.94 -0.15 12.72
CA LEU A 86 -7.05 0.20 13.82
C LEU A 86 -7.83 0.76 15.03
N TRP A 87 -8.87 1.53 14.79
CA TRP A 87 -9.73 2.05 15.85
C TRP A 87 -10.52 0.94 16.56
N LEU A 88 -11.02 -0.06 15.83
CA LEU A 88 -11.74 -1.20 16.41
C LEU A 88 -10.82 -2.10 17.22
N GLU A 89 -9.56 -2.25 16.81
CA GLU A 89 -8.58 -3.17 17.38
C GLU A 89 -7.68 -2.51 18.45
N GLN A 90 -8.16 -1.47 19.13
CA GLN A 90 -7.42 -0.74 20.18
C GLN A 90 -6.92 -1.64 21.33
N ASN A 91 -7.55 -2.81 21.54
CA ASN A 91 -7.16 -3.79 22.55
C ASN A 91 -6.00 -4.71 22.11
N MET A 92 -5.61 -4.69 20.82
CA MET A 92 -4.45 -5.42 20.33
C MET A 92 -3.17 -4.64 20.60
N ARG A 93 -2.02 -5.35 20.58
CA ARG A 93 -0.73 -4.67 20.51
C ARG A 93 -0.67 -3.85 19.22
N PRO A 94 -0.34 -2.55 19.28
CA PRO A 94 -0.40 -1.66 18.10
C PRO A 94 0.35 -2.20 16.86
N ALA A 95 1.54 -2.77 17.07
CA ALA A 95 2.32 -3.36 15.99
C ALA A 95 1.64 -4.57 15.32
N SER A 96 0.92 -5.40 16.12
CA SER A 96 0.20 -6.56 15.58
C SER A 96 -1.04 -6.11 14.80
N ALA A 97 -1.78 -5.13 15.32
CA ALA A 97 -2.95 -4.57 14.64
C ALA A 97 -2.55 -3.90 13.31
N ALA A 98 -1.48 -3.10 13.31
CA ALA A 98 -0.95 -2.47 12.10
C ALA A 98 -0.53 -3.52 11.06
N GLY A 99 0.24 -4.54 11.45
CA GLY A 99 0.69 -5.59 10.52
C GLY A 99 -0.46 -6.41 9.92
N ILE A 100 -1.50 -6.74 10.71
CA ILE A 100 -2.69 -7.43 10.20
C ILE A 100 -3.47 -6.50 9.28
N GLY A 101 -3.66 -5.24 9.66
CA GLY A 101 -4.35 -4.24 8.86
C GLY A 101 -3.68 -4.03 7.50
N GLU A 102 -2.37 -3.83 7.47
CA GLU A 102 -1.58 -3.70 6.23
C GLU A 102 -1.69 -4.95 5.34
N GLY A 103 -1.63 -6.15 5.94
CA GLY A 103 -1.84 -7.40 5.22
C GLY A 103 -3.23 -7.48 4.57
N LEU A 104 -4.27 -7.05 5.28
CA LEU A 104 -5.64 -6.99 4.75
C LEU A 104 -5.76 -5.96 3.63
N VAL A 105 -5.15 -4.77 3.78
CA VAL A 105 -5.12 -3.74 2.73
C VAL A 105 -4.48 -4.29 1.46
N VAL A 106 -3.29 -4.92 1.55
CA VAL A 106 -2.61 -5.53 0.41
C VAL A 106 -3.48 -6.57 -0.30
N LEU A 107 -4.18 -7.43 0.47
CA LEU A 107 -5.08 -8.43 -0.10
C LEU A 107 -6.27 -7.80 -0.82
N VAL A 108 -6.92 -6.83 -0.20
CA VAL A 108 -8.07 -6.13 -0.77
C VAL A 108 -7.66 -5.35 -2.02
N GLU A 109 -6.64 -4.52 -1.94
CA GLU A 109 -6.17 -3.70 -3.06
C GLU A 109 -5.68 -4.56 -4.22
N GLY A 110 -4.80 -5.53 -3.97
CA GLY A 110 -4.31 -6.43 -5.00
C GLY A 110 -5.43 -7.20 -5.70
N THR A 111 -6.46 -7.61 -4.95
CA THR A 111 -7.66 -8.26 -5.49
C THR A 111 -8.47 -7.28 -6.33
N LEU A 112 -8.74 -6.07 -5.85
CA LEU A 112 -9.47 -5.05 -6.59
C LEU A 112 -8.73 -4.64 -7.87
N ILE A 113 -7.41 -4.46 -7.83
CA ILE A 113 -6.58 -4.18 -9.01
C ILE A 113 -6.72 -5.32 -10.03
N TYR A 114 -6.64 -6.58 -9.58
CA TYR A 114 -6.82 -7.74 -10.47
C TYR A 114 -8.21 -7.74 -11.12
N LEU A 115 -9.28 -7.56 -10.33
CA LEU A 115 -10.66 -7.56 -10.84
C LEU A 115 -10.88 -6.43 -11.84
N ILE A 116 -10.39 -5.23 -11.55
CA ILE A 116 -10.46 -4.08 -12.44
C ILE A 116 -9.74 -4.37 -13.77
N CYS A 117 -8.52 -4.91 -13.72
CA CYS A 117 -7.77 -5.28 -14.92
C CYS A 117 -8.43 -6.45 -15.70
N ARG A 118 -9.21 -7.29 -15.04
CA ARG A 118 -9.87 -8.46 -15.63
C ARG A 118 -11.19 -8.12 -16.29
N PHE A 119 -12.01 -7.28 -15.65
CA PHE A 119 -13.39 -7.07 -16.04
C PHE A 119 -13.65 -5.75 -16.74
N ILE A 120 -12.78 -4.75 -16.57
CA ILE A 120 -12.93 -3.46 -17.24
C ILE A 120 -12.16 -3.48 -18.58
N PRO A 121 -12.77 -2.97 -19.67
CA PRO A 121 -12.13 -2.95 -20.98
C PRO A 121 -10.77 -2.26 -20.97
N ALA A 122 -9.79 -2.92 -21.54
CA ALA A 122 -8.42 -2.44 -21.58
C ALA A 122 -8.24 -1.26 -22.53
N ALA A 123 -7.35 -0.35 -22.17
CA ALA A 123 -6.91 0.72 -23.04
C ALA A 123 -6.02 0.19 -24.19
N LYS A 124 -5.27 -0.90 -23.93
CA LYS A 124 -4.38 -1.57 -24.91
C LYS A 124 -4.62 -3.09 -24.83
N PRO A 125 -5.42 -3.65 -25.73
CA PRO A 125 -5.79 -5.08 -25.70
C PRO A 125 -4.61 -6.00 -26.04
N ASP A 126 -3.56 -5.50 -26.69
CA ASP A 126 -2.38 -6.29 -27.11
C ASP A 126 -1.49 -6.73 -25.94
N LEU A 127 -1.67 -6.15 -24.76
CA LEU A 127 -0.93 -6.51 -23.57
C LEU A 127 -1.64 -7.63 -22.79
N THR A 128 -0.87 -8.44 -22.09
CA THR A 128 -1.42 -9.51 -21.23
C THR A 128 -2.04 -8.95 -19.95
N THR A 129 -3.21 -9.46 -19.59
CA THR A 129 -3.84 -9.17 -18.28
C THR A 129 -2.89 -9.59 -17.15
N PRO A 130 -2.67 -8.76 -16.13
CA PRO A 130 -1.80 -9.13 -15.02
C PRO A 130 -2.41 -10.31 -14.25
N SER A 131 -1.55 -11.22 -13.77
CA SER A 131 -1.98 -12.29 -12.88
C SER A 131 -2.35 -11.74 -11.51
N MET A 132 -3.19 -12.46 -10.77
CA MET A 132 -3.54 -12.11 -9.37
C MET A 132 -2.29 -11.90 -8.50
N ILE A 133 -1.30 -12.81 -8.59
CA ILE A 133 -0.05 -12.71 -7.85
C ILE A 133 0.71 -11.42 -8.21
N LYS A 134 0.70 -11.00 -9.48
CA LYS A 134 1.37 -9.77 -9.89
C LYS A 134 0.67 -8.52 -9.33
N CYS A 135 -0.66 -8.54 -9.23
CA CYS A 135 -1.43 -7.45 -8.62
C CYS A 135 -1.19 -7.38 -7.11
N LEU A 136 -1.19 -8.52 -6.41
CA LEU A 136 -0.84 -8.60 -4.99
C LEU A 136 0.58 -8.10 -4.72
N LEU A 137 1.56 -8.48 -5.55
CA LEU A 137 2.93 -7.99 -5.43
C LEU A 137 3.03 -6.48 -5.70
N ALA A 138 2.25 -5.95 -6.63
CA ALA A 138 2.22 -4.52 -6.91
C ALA A 138 1.69 -3.73 -5.71
N SER A 139 0.57 -4.18 -5.10
CA SER A 139 0.03 -3.58 -3.89
C SER A 139 1.00 -3.72 -2.71
N LEU A 140 1.59 -4.90 -2.48
CA LEU A 140 2.57 -5.12 -1.42
C LEU A 140 3.77 -4.17 -1.53
N ILE A 141 4.35 -4.02 -2.73
CA ILE A 141 5.50 -3.12 -2.95
C ILE A 141 5.08 -1.66 -2.72
N GLY A 142 3.91 -1.27 -3.20
CA GLY A 142 3.36 0.06 -2.99
C GLY A 142 3.21 0.38 -1.51
N ASN A 143 2.55 -0.50 -0.75
CA ASN A 143 2.34 -0.34 0.69
C ASN A 143 3.66 -0.31 1.48
N ILE A 144 4.65 -1.16 1.16
CA ILE A 144 5.98 -1.12 1.82
C ILE A 144 6.65 0.24 1.58
N ILE A 145 6.58 0.78 0.37
CA ILE A 145 7.23 2.05 0.04
C ILE A 145 6.51 3.22 0.71
N SER A 146 5.18 3.24 0.72
CA SER A 146 4.39 4.28 1.40
C SER A 146 4.62 4.25 2.91
N ALA A 147 4.61 3.07 3.53
CA ALA A 147 4.89 2.89 4.95
C ALA A 147 6.32 3.32 5.33
N ALA A 148 7.33 3.02 4.49
CA ALA A 148 8.70 3.45 4.72
C ALA A 148 8.91 4.96 4.47
N ALA A 149 8.17 5.55 3.54
CA ALA A 149 8.26 6.98 3.23
C ALA A 149 7.62 7.85 4.31
N PHE A 150 6.55 7.40 4.95
CA PHE A 150 5.76 8.19 5.88
C PHE A 150 6.56 8.75 7.08
N PRO A 151 7.36 7.96 7.82
CA PRO A 151 8.22 8.47 8.89
C PRO A 151 9.24 9.49 8.41
N VAL A 152 9.80 9.28 7.21
CA VAL A 152 10.77 10.21 6.61
C VAL A 152 10.10 11.54 6.28
N LEU A 153 8.89 11.50 5.73
CA LEU A 153 8.12 12.70 5.41
C LEU A 153 7.76 13.48 6.68
N ILE A 154 7.37 12.82 7.76
CA ILE A 154 7.13 13.46 9.06
C ILE A 154 8.41 14.14 9.58
N ALA A 155 9.54 13.44 9.60
CA ALA A 155 10.80 13.97 10.07
C ALA A 155 11.26 15.20 9.26
N ILE A 156 11.03 15.19 7.95
CA ILE A 156 11.31 16.35 7.08
C ILE A 156 10.37 17.52 7.44
N HIS A 157 9.06 17.24 7.58
CA HIS A 157 8.09 18.27 7.95
C HIS A 157 8.44 18.96 9.27
N ASP A 158 8.71 18.17 10.32
CA ASP A 158 9.05 18.69 11.65
C ASP A 158 10.31 19.57 11.63
N ARG A 159 11.28 19.22 10.80
CA ARG A 159 12.51 20.01 10.63
C ARG A 159 12.27 21.37 9.96
N PHE A 160 11.31 21.44 9.04
CA PHE A 160 10.95 22.71 8.39
C PHE A 160 9.99 23.55 9.23
N ALA A 161 9.15 22.93 10.06
CA ALA A 161 8.22 23.64 10.94
C ALA A 161 8.92 24.24 12.18
N SER A 162 10.13 23.77 12.53
CA SER A 162 10.92 24.26 13.67
C SER A 162 11.87 25.42 13.34
N ASN A 163 11.98 25.80 12.07
CA ASN A 163 12.77 26.95 11.60
C ASN A 163 11.87 28.12 11.23
#